data_78d7e5550e3c1179f2fb38f932d06c1f
#
_entry.id   78d7e5550e3c1179f2fb38f932d06c1f
#
_cell.length_a   1.000
_cell.length_b   1.000
_cell.length_c   1.000
_cell.angle_alpha   90.00
_cell.angle_beta   90.00
_cell.angle_gamma   90.00
#
_symmetry.space_group_name_H-M   'P 1'
#
loop_
_entity.id
_entity.type
_entity.pdbx_description
1 polymer ?
#
loop_
_entity_poly.entity_id
_entity_poly.type
_entity_poly.pdbx_seq_one_letter_code
_entity_poly.pdbx_strand_id
1 'polypeptide(L)'
;MAIAKTTLWKSKPLGSWAKMKEVRRNIMRQLWETKKRGDILYQGGYGSLTSLPAGLGNCGAFGWGPQMGAIMRDRNLAVQCNEAAENMGLGPDTCVTLRVNYGSALLGFHNKARSGECLQPDFAWEVHHCEAQAKTAQYFSEFYKIPLFSLDMPVVPTTHDQESAINYLIVQMNDFIEWVQKTTGREYKDELFVAAVDR
;
A
#
# COMPACT_ATOMS: atom_id res chain seq x y z
N MET A 1 -20.55 24.54 -13.86
CA MET A 1 -21.94 24.21 -13.47
C MET A 1 -21.87 23.45 -12.14
N ALA A 2 -22.28 24.06 -11.03
CA ALA A 2 -22.25 23.42 -9.71
C ALA A 2 -23.34 22.34 -9.66
N ILE A 3 -22.96 21.08 -9.60
CA ILE A 3 -23.87 19.95 -9.40
C ILE A 3 -24.38 20.08 -7.95
N ALA A 4 -25.69 20.41 -7.82
CA ALA A 4 -26.35 20.45 -6.52
C ALA A 4 -26.12 19.12 -5.80
N LYS A 5 -25.62 19.19 -4.58
CA LYS A 5 -25.54 18.03 -3.67
C LYS A 5 -26.96 17.62 -3.27
N THR A 6 -27.65 16.90 -4.13
CA THR A 6 -28.87 16.19 -3.74
C THR A 6 -28.44 14.98 -2.91
N THR A 7 -28.34 15.16 -1.61
CA THR A 7 -28.32 14.02 -0.68
C THR A 7 -29.72 13.40 -0.70
N LEU A 8 -29.90 12.38 -1.53
CA LEU A 8 -31.13 11.57 -1.60
C LEU A 8 -31.49 10.91 -0.26
N TRP A 9 -30.52 10.81 0.66
CA TRP A 9 -30.70 10.14 1.96
C TRP A 9 -30.11 10.99 3.09
N LYS A 10 -30.91 11.30 4.09
CA LYS A 10 -30.45 11.88 5.37
C LYS A 10 -29.92 10.74 6.26
N SER A 11 -28.67 10.33 6.06
CA SER A 11 -28.02 9.38 6.95
C SER A 11 -27.35 10.11 8.12
N LYS A 12 -27.52 9.59 9.34
CA LYS A 12 -26.69 10.02 10.47
C LYS A 12 -25.27 9.49 10.26
N PRO A 13 -24.20 10.28 10.53
CA PRO A 13 -22.85 9.78 10.55
C PRO A 13 -22.72 8.57 11.47
N LEU A 14 -22.01 7.52 11.05
CA LEU A 14 -21.72 6.39 11.91
C LEU A 14 -20.88 6.85 13.11
N GLY A 15 -21.21 6.39 14.31
CA GLY A 15 -20.45 6.72 15.53
C GLY A 15 -18.96 6.33 15.45
N SER A 16 -18.65 5.29 14.68
CA SER A 16 -17.28 4.84 14.39
C SER A 16 -16.45 5.83 13.55
N TRP A 17 -17.06 6.80 12.86
CA TRP A 17 -16.33 7.71 11.98
C TRP A 17 -15.33 8.62 12.71
N ALA A 18 -15.68 9.06 13.91
CA ALA A 18 -14.76 9.85 14.75
C ALA A 18 -13.54 9.02 15.12
N LYS A 19 -13.75 7.77 15.55
CA LYS A 19 -12.67 6.81 15.88
C LYS A 19 -11.80 6.49 14.66
N MET A 20 -12.41 6.26 13.49
CA MET A 20 -11.66 6.01 12.25
C MET A 20 -10.80 7.21 11.83
N LYS A 21 -11.27 8.44 12.03
CA LYS A 21 -10.45 9.63 11.77
C LYS A 21 -9.26 9.73 12.72
N GLU A 22 -9.45 9.34 13.96
CA GLU A 22 -8.38 9.31 14.96
C GLU A 22 -7.34 8.24 14.64
N VAL A 23 -7.78 7.00 14.37
CA VAL A 23 -6.91 5.89 13.95
C VAL A 23 -6.05 6.31 12.75
N ARG A 24 -6.67 6.89 11.73
CA ARG A 24 -5.97 7.35 10.53
C ARG A 24 -4.91 8.41 10.82
N ARG A 25 -5.24 9.38 11.69
CA ARG A 25 -4.27 10.40 12.13
C ARG A 25 -3.11 9.78 12.90
N ASN A 26 -3.41 8.78 13.74
CA ASN A 26 -2.40 8.08 14.54
C ASN A 26 -1.46 7.25 13.64
N ILE A 27 -1.99 6.54 12.64
CA ILE A 27 -1.17 5.80 11.67
C ILE A 27 -0.17 6.74 10.98
N MET A 28 -0.64 7.87 10.43
CA MET A 28 0.27 8.82 9.76
C MET A 28 1.32 9.41 10.70
N ARG A 29 0.94 9.68 11.95
CA ARG A 29 1.90 10.14 12.96
C ARG A 29 2.95 9.08 13.28
N GLN A 30 2.54 7.82 13.44
CA GLN A 30 3.44 6.70 13.70
C GLN A 30 4.43 6.49 12.55
N LEU A 31 3.99 6.56 11.30
CA LEU A 31 4.88 6.46 10.13
C LEU A 31 5.95 7.58 10.14
N TRP A 32 5.56 8.80 10.51
CA TRP A 32 6.50 9.90 10.66
C TRP A 32 7.52 9.66 11.77
N GLU A 33 7.06 9.21 12.92
CA GLU A 33 7.92 8.88 14.06
C GLU A 33 8.86 7.74 13.72
N THR A 34 8.39 6.73 12.98
CA THR A 34 9.19 5.63 12.44
C THR A 34 10.34 6.17 11.58
N LYS A 35 10.04 7.03 10.60
CA LYS A 35 11.09 7.61 9.76
C LYS A 35 12.08 8.50 10.53
N LYS A 36 11.59 9.29 11.47
CA LYS A 36 12.46 10.14 12.34
C LYS A 36 13.45 9.34 13.17
N ARG A 37 13.09 8.13 13.59
CA ARG A 37 13.98 7.21 14.31
C ARG A 37 15.00 6.52 13.40
N GLY A 38 14.89 6.67 12.08
CA GLY A 38 15.69 5.92 11.12
C GLY A 38 15.25 4.46 10.93
N ASP A 39 14.00 4.17 11.30
CA ASP A 39 13.40 2.86 11.07
C ASP A 39 12.92 2.71 9.63
N ILE A 40 12.69 1.45 9.23
CA ILE A 40 12.31 1.10 7.86
C ILE A 40 10.86 1.50 7.58
N LEU A 41 10.65 2.13 6.44
CA LEU A 41 9.32 2.30 5.85
C LEU A 41 9.22 1.49 4.57
N TYR A 42 8.11 0.80 4.35
CA TYR A 42 7.89 0.08 3.11
C TYR A 42 6.52 0.39 2.50
N GLN A 43 6.46 0.32 1.18
CA GLN A 43 5.23 0.43 0.42
C GLN A 43 4.73 -0.96 0.08
N GLY A 44 3.47 -1.26 0.36
CA GLY A 44 2.85 -2.49 -0.12
C GLY A 44 2.22 -3.36 0.95
N GLY A 45 2.08 -4.62 0.62
CA GLY A 45 1.35 -5.63 1.37
C GLY A 45 -0.13 -5.66 1.05
N TYR A 46 -0.71 -6.85 0.99
CA TYR A 46 -2.13 -7.06 0.78
C TYR A 46 -2.64 -8.26 1.58
N GLY A 47 -3.82 -8.10 2.15
CA GLY A 47 -4.49 -9.17 2.88
C GLY A 47 -3.71 -9.69 4.09
N SER A 48 -3.76 -10.98 4.32
CA SER A 48 -3.12 -11.67 5.45
C SER A 48 -1.59 -11.62 5.42
N LEU A 49 -0.99 -11.39 4.27
CA LEU A 49 0.47 -11.34 4.12
C LEU A 49 1.08 -9.98 4.51
N THR A 50 0.26 -8.99 4.89
CA THR A 50 0.76 -7.67 5.33
C THR A 50 1.68 -7.74 6.54
N SER A 51 1.60 -8.80 7.33
CA SER A 51 2.45 -9.03 8.49
C SER A 51 3.86 -9.54 8.14
N LEU A 52 4.10 -9.99 6.91
CA LEU A 52 5.36 -10.62 6.53
C LEU A 52 6.61 -9.73 6.82
N PRO A 53 6.62 -8.42 6.55
CA PRO A 53 7.77 -7.58 6.91
C PRO A 53 7.95 -7.33 8.42
N ALA A 54 7.01 -7.75 9.27
CA ALA A 54 7.09 -7.51 10.71
C ALA A 54 8.31 -8.19 11.37
N GLY A 55 8.83 -9.26 10.76
CA GLY A 55 10.06 -9.91 11.22
C GLY A 55 11.30 -9.00 11.21
N LEU A 56 11.27 -7.88 10.49
CA LEU A 56 12.33 -6.86 10.52
C LEU A 56 12.32 -6.03 11.83
N GLY A 57 11.31 -6.17 12.68
CA GLY A 57 11.14 -5.38 13.90
C GLY A 57 10.56 -4.00 13.62
N ASN A 58 11.26 -2.96 14.02
CA ASN A 58 10.80 -1.58 13.86
C ASN A 58 10.69 -1.19 12.40
N CYS A 59 9.49 -1.35 11.84
CA CYS A 59 9.15 -0.97 10.48
C CYS A 59 7.73 -0.39 10.41
N GLY A 60 7.44 0.36 9.37
CA GLY A 60 6.14 0.94 9.11
C GLY A 60 5.68 0.70 7.68
N ALA A 61 4.41 0.35 7.53
CA ALA A 61 3.80 0.10 6.24
C ALA A 61 3.07 1.33 5.69
N PHE A 62 3.40 1.75 4.49
CA PHE A 62 2.50 2.56 3.68
C PHE A 62 1.49 1.64 3.01
N GLY A 63 0.31 1.55 3.61
CA GLY A 63 -0.80 0.86 2.96
C GLY A 63 -1.48 1.75 1.91
N TRP A 64 -2.32 1.16 1.11
CA TRP A 64 -3.17 1.84 0.10
C TRP A 64 -4.19 2.83 0.70
N GLY A 65 -4.29 2.92 2.03
CA GLY A 65 -5.50 3.34 2.69
C GLY A 65 -5.73 4.83 2.86
N PRO A 66 -4.89 5.58 3.60
CA PRO A 66 -5.31 6.91 4.06
C PRO A 66 -5.44 7.96 2.95
N GLN A 67 -4.52 7.95 2.00
CA GLN A 67 -4.51 8.92 0.89
C GLN A 67 -5.58 8.58 -0.13
N MET A 68 -5.71 7.29 -0.49
CA MET A 68 -6.71 6.84 -1.44
C MET A 68 -8.12 7.22 -0.97
N GLY A 69 -8.44 6.99 0.30
CA GLY A 69 -9.73 7.38 0.86
C GLY A 69 -9.94 8.89 0.93
N ALA A 70 -8.90 9.72 0.92
CA ALA A 70 -9.03 11.17 0.82
C ALA A 70 -9.30 11.60 -0.62
N ILE A 71 -8.54 11.07 -1.57
CA ILE A 71 -8.67 11.35 -3.01
C ILE A 71 -10.03 10.89 -3.53
N MET A 72 -10.48 9.70 -3.18
CA MET A 72 -11.78 9.16 -3.62
C MET A 72 -12.99 9.95 -3.09
N ARG A 73 -12.81 10.76 -2.03
CA ARG A 73 -13.86 11.66 -1.51
C ARG A 73 -13.86 13.03 -2.17
N ASP A 74 -12.75 13.42 -2.74
CA ASP A 74 -12.62 14.67 -3.49
C ASP A 74 -12.58 14.35 -4.99
N ARG A 75 -13.74 14.49 -5.64
CA ARG A 75 -13.88 14.18 -7.06
C ARG A 75 -12.91 14.98 -7.92
N ASN A 76 -12.68 16.25 -7.59
CA ASN A 76 -11.79 17.09 -8.38
C ASN A 76 -10.35 16.62 -8.26
N LEU A 77 -9.91 16.26 -7.07
CA LEU A 77 -8.58 15.68 -6.85
C LEU A 77 -8.44 14.33 -7.55
N ALA A 78 -9.46 13.48 -7.52
CA ALA A 78 -9.43 12.19 -8.21
C ALA A 78 -9.31 12.36 -9.73
N VAL A 79 -10.00 13.34 -10.30
CA VAL A 79 -9.88 13.67 -11.74
C VAL A 79 -8.46 14.15 -12.05
N GLN A 80 -7.91 15.08 -11.28
CA GLN A 80 -6.54 15.57 -11.48
C GLN A 80 -5.50 14.44 -11.39
N CYS A 81 -5.67 13.49 -10.46
CA CYS A 81 -4.78 12.33 -10.37
C CYS A 81 -4.89 11.44 -11.61
N ASN A 82 -6.10 11.18 -12.11
CA ASN A 82 -6.28 10.40 -13.33
C ASN A 82 -5.64 11.09 -14.53
N GLU A 83 -5.90 12.38 -14.73
CA GLU A 83 -5.32 13.18 -15.82
C GLU A 83 -3.78 13.20 -15.76
N ALA A 84 -3.21 13.33 -14.56
CA ALA A 84 -1.76 13.28 -14.39
C ALA A 84 -1.17 11.92 -14.80
N ALA A 85 -1.84 10.82 -14.46
CA ALA A 85 -1.42 9.48 -14.84
C ALA A 85 -1.59 9.23 -16.35
N GLU A 86 -2.67 9.72 -16.96
CA GLU A 86 -2.93 9.62 -18.39
C GLU A 86 -1.90 10.42 -19.20
N ASN A 87 -1.53 11.59 -18.73
CA ASN A 87 -0.47 12.42 -19.34
C ASN A 87 0.91 11.74 -19.30
N MET A 88 1.12 10.81 -18.39
CA MET A 88 2.32 9.96 -18.32
C MET A 88 2.21 8.68 -19.14
N GLY A 89 1.10 8.49 -19.88
CA GLY A 89 0.93 7.39 -20.80
C GLY A 89 0.09 6.22 -20.29
N LEU A 90 -0.53 6.31 -19.10
CA LEU A 90 -1.50 5.30 -18.69
C LEU A 90 -2.81 5.51 -19.46
N GLY A 91 -3.27 4.46 -20.17
CA GLY A 91 -4.53 4.53 -20.88
C GLY A 91 -5.74 4.77 -19.98
N PRO A 92 -6.78 5.47 -20.46
CA PRO A 92 -7.99 5.76 -19.70
C PRO A 92 -8.81 4.50 -19.36
N ASP A 93 -8.57 3.41 -20.04
CA ASP A 93 -9.13 2.06 -19.81
C ASP A 93 -8.40 1.28 -18.70
N THR A 94 -7.24 1.79 -18.27
CA THR A 94 -6.51 1.19 -17.14
C THR A 94 -7.30 1.36 -15.84
N CYS A 95 -7.10 0.43 -14.90
CA CYS A 95 -7.74 0.45 -13.59
C CYS A 95 -7.65 1.83 -12.91
N VAL A 96 -8.81 2.38 -12.54
CA VAL A 96 -8.89 3.71 -11.89
C VAL A 96 -8.07 3.79 -10.60
N THR A 97 -8.00 2.70 -9.84
CA THR A 97 -7.20 2.63 -8.61
C THR A 97 -5.72 2.83 -8.90
N LEU A 98 -5.21 2.19 -9.95
CA LEU A 98 -3.82 2.37 -10.40
C LEU A 98 -3.57 3.83 -10.83
N ARG A 99 -4.43 4.37 -11.70
CA ARG A 99 -4.28 5.75 -12.20
C ARG A 99 -4.31 6.78 -11.07
N VAL A 100 -5.28 6.66 -10.14
CA VAL A 100 -5.39 7.59 -9.00
C VAL A 100 -4.18 7.49 -8.07
N ASN A 101 -3.71 6.28 -7.78
CA ASN A 101 -2.52 6.11 -6.94
C ASN A 101 -1.28 6.72 -7.57
N TYR A 102 -1.00 6.36 -8.82
CA TYR A 102 0.17 6.88 -9.51
C TYR A 102 0.09 8.38 -9.73
N GLY A 103 -1.06 8.89 -10.17
CA GLY A 103 -1.31 10.32 -10.32
C GLY A 103 -1.13 11.09 -9.00
N SER A 104 -1.51 10.49 -7.87
CA SER A 104 -1.28 11.11 -6.56
C SER A 104 0.19 11.25 -6.22
N ALA A 105 1.02 10.30 -6.64
CA ALA A 105 2.48 10.39 -6.50
C ALA A 105 3.06 11.50 -7.41
N LEU A 106 2.65 11.52 -8.67
CA LEU A 106 3.08 12.55 -9.63
C LEU A 106 2.73 13.97 -9.18
N LEU A 107 1.57 14.16 -8.56
CA LEU A 107 1.13 15.44 -8.02
C LEU A 107 1.66 15.75 -6.61
N GLY A 108 2.48 14.87 -6.04
CA GLY A 108 3.07 15.06 -4.71
C GLY A 108 2.08 14.95 -3.56
N PHE A 109 0.96 14.24 -3.74
CA PHE A 109 -0.03 13.99 -2.68
C PHE A 109 0.17 12.64 -1.99
N HIS A 110 0.85 11.72 -2.65
CA HIS A 110 1.12 10.40 -2.10
C HIS A 110 2.08 10.52 -0.91
N ASN A 111 1.71 9.89 0.20
CA ASN A 111 2.51 9.87 1.43
C ASN A 111 2.87 11.27 2.00
N LYS A 112 2.11 12.30 1.64
CA LYS A 112 2.36 13.66 2.11
C LYS A 112 1.88 13.85 3.56
N ALA A 113 2.78 14.31 4.40
CA ALA A 113 2.44 14.73 5.76
C ALA A 113 1.78 16.11 5.78
N ARG A 114 1.24 16.49 6.95
CA ARG A 114 0.73 17.86 7.18
C ARG A 114 1.81 18.93 7.06
N SER A 115 3.08 18.57 7.34
CA SER A 115 4.24 19.45 7.17
C SER A 115 4.57 19.78 5.72
N GLY A 116 3.96 19.08 4.76
CA GLY A 116 4.25 19.22 3.34
C GLY A 116 5.34 18.27 2.82
N GLU A 117 6.09 17.62 3.72
CA GLU A 117 7.10 16.63 3.35
C GLU A 117 6.45 15.34 2.88
N CYS A 118 7.06 14.65 1.92
CA CYS A 118 6.67 13.32 1.49
C CYS A 118 7.56 12.28 2.17
N LEU A 119 6.94 11.30 2.81
CA LEU A 119 7.67 10.15 3.33
C LEU A 119 8.05 9.24 2.15
N GLN A 120 9.33 8.92 2.04
CA GLN A 120 9.83 7.99 1.04
C GLN A 120 9.98 6.61 1.68
N PRO A 121 9.41 5.55 1.08
CA PRO A 121 9.66 4.18 1.50
C PRO A 121 11.09 3.74 1.15
N ASP A 122 11.60 2.78 1.90
CA ASP A 122 12.93 2.22 1.70
C ASP A 122 12.91 1.05 0.70
N PHE A 123 11.77 0.35 0.59
CA PHE A 123 11.49 -0.65 -0.43
C PHE A 123 9.99 -0.76 -0.70
N ALA A 124 9.64 -1.41 -1.80
CA ALA A 124 8.28 -1.83 -2.12
C ALA A 124 8.20 -3.35 -2.15
N TRP A 125 7.07 -3.90 -1.73
CA TRP A 125 6.74 -5.30 -1.96
C TRP A 125 5.24 -5.43 -2.20
N GLU A 126 4.87 -6.45 -2.94
CA GLU A 126 3.48 -6.67 -3.25
C GLU A 126 3.15 -8.14 -3.41
N VAL A 127 1.88 -8.44 -3.36
CA VAL A 127 1.32 -9.74 -3.70
C VAL A 127 0.58 -9.60 -5.02
N HIS A 128 1.09 -10.24 -6.07
CA HIS A 128 0.50 -10.20 -7.40
C HIS A 128 -0.82 -10.99 -7.44
N HIS A 129 -1.91 -10.35 -7.10
CA HIS A 129 -3.26 -10.92 -7.19
C HIS A 129 -4.08 -10.32 -8.34
N CYS A 130 -3.65 -9.20 -8.91
CA CYS A 130 -4.17 -8.65 -10.14
C CYS A 130 -3.13 -7.77 -10.84
N GLU A 131 -3.23 -7.66 -12.16
CA GLU A 131 -2.29 -6.91 -13.02
C GLU A 131 -2.16 -5.44 -12.60
N ALA A 132 -3.26 -4.82 -12.21
CA ALA A 132 -3.24 -3.43 -11.80
C ALA A 132 -2.42 -3.20 -10.53
N GLN A 133 -2.43 -4.13 -9.61
CA GLN A 133 -1.64 -4.02 -8.38
C GLN A 133 -0.15 -4.21 -8.66
N ALA A 134 0.21 -5.24 -9.42
CA ALA A 134 1.59 -5.48 -9.83
C ALA A 134 2.18 -4.25 -10.52
N LYS A 135 1.45 -3.68 -11.46
CA LYS A 135 1.85 -2.45 -12.15
C LYS A 135 1.95 -1.25 -11.21
N THR A 136 1.04 -1.12 -10.25
CA THR A 136 1.12 -0.03 -9.28
C THR A 136 2.41 -0.11 -8.43
N ALA A 137 2.75 -1.29 -7.94
CA ALA A 137 3.98 -1.49 -7.17
C ALA A 137 5.23 -1.20 -8.02
N GLN A 138 5.23 -1.63 -9.28
CA GLN A 138 6.30 -1.32 -10.22
C GLN A 138 6.44 0.20 -10.43
N TYR A 139 5.37 0.93 -10.69
CA TYR A 139 5.41 2.39 -10.84
C TYR A 139 5.91 3.10 -9.59
N PHE A 140 5.53 2.65 -8.40
CA PHE A 140 6.06 3.23 -7.18
C PHE A 140 7.54 2.94 -6.98
N SER A 141 7.99 1.72 -7.30
CA SER A 141 9.40 1.37 -7.29
C SER A 141 10.21 2.27 -8.21
N GLU A 142 9.75 2.47 -9.44
CA GLU A 142 10.40 3.35 -10.41
C GLU A 142 10.36 4.82 -10.00
N PHE A 143 9.21 5.30 -9.51
CA PHE A 143 9.01 6.69 -9.09
C PHE A 143 9.89 7.07 -7.89
N TYR A 144 9.93 6.20 -6.87
CA TYR A 144 10.75 6.43 -5.67
C TYR A 144 12.18 5.94 -5.83
N LYS A 145 12.51 5.22 -6.91
CA LYS A 145 13.82 4.56 -7.14
C LYS A 145 14.21 3.63 -5.99
N ILE A 146 13.27 2.79 -5.58
CA ILE A 146 13.42 1.83 -4.49
C ILE A 146 13.32 0.40 -5.01
N PRO A 147 13.98 -0.58 -4.36
CA PRO A 147 13.85 -1.98 -4.72
C PRO A 147 12.43 -2.50 -4.53
N LEU A 148 12.01 -3.42 -5.39
CA LEU A 148 10.71 -4.08 -5.38
C LEU A 148 10.87 -5.59 -5.27
N PHE A 149 10.07 -6.21 -4.41
CA PHE A 149 9.81 -7.64 -4.41
C PHE A 149 8.35 -7.92 -4.78
N SER A 150 8.12 -8.82 -5.70
CA SER A 150 6.78 -9.26 -6.10
C SER A 150 6.60 -10.73 -5.75
N LEU A 151 5.58 -11.03 -4.95
CA LEU A 151 5.19 -12.37 -4.58
C LEU A 151 3.99 -12.77 -5.44
N ASP A 152 4.12 -13.85 -6.18
CA ASP A 152 3.06 -14.34 -7.05
C ASP A 152 2.04 -15.16 -6.29
N MET A 153 0.75 -14.87 -6.49
CA MET A 153 -0.35 -15.57 -5.86
C MET A 153 -0.92 -16.63 -6.81
N PRO A 154 -0.72 -17.92 -6.53
CA PRO A 154 -1.27 -18.96 -7.38
C PRO A 154 -2.79 -18.95 -7.35
N VAL A 155 -3.41 -18.92 -8.52
CA VAL A 155 -4.85 -19.11 -8.68
C VAL A 155 -5.12 -20.61 -8.73
N VAL A 156 -5.58 -21.17 -7.62
CA VAL A 156 -5.88 -22.60 -7.52
C VAL A 156 -7.38 -22.80 -7.58
N PRO A 157 -7.89 -23.53 -8.59
CA PRO A 157 -9.26 -24.01 -8.56
C PRO A 157 -9.50 -24.90 -7.32
N THR A 158 -10.67 -24.78 -6.70
CA THR A 158 -11.03 -25.48 -5.45
C THR A 158 -10.92 -27.01 -5.51
N THR A 159 -10.75 -27.56 -6.72
CA THR A 159 -10.64 -28.99 -6.99
C THR A 159 -9.21 -29.49 -7.20
N HIS A 160 -8.21 -28.60 -7.11
CA HIS A 160 -6.81 -28.91 -7.40
C HIS A 160 -5.95 -28.87 -6.14
N ASP A 161 -4.73 -29.40 -6.27
CA ASP A 161 -3.74 -29.55 -5.25
C ASP A 161 -3.40 -28.23 -4.52
N GLN A 162 -4.05 -28.00 -3.39
CA GLN A 162 -3.80 -26.84 -2.53
C GLN A 162 -2.41 -26.91 -1.89
N GLU A 163 -1.88 -28.11 -1.68
CA GLU A 163 -0.58 -28.29 -1.04
C GLU A 163 0.54 -27.74 -1.92
N SER A 164 0.50 -27.99 -3.21
CA SER A 164 1.48 -27.41 -4.15
C SER A 164 1.41 -25.87 -4.17
N ALA A 165 0.22 -25.30 -4.11
CA ALA A 165 0.06 -23.84 -4.06
C ALA A 165 0.61 -23.24 -2.75
N ILE A 166 0.37 -23.92 -1.62
CA ILE A 166 0.91 -23.50 -0.31
C ILE A 166 2.44 -23.59 -0.34
N ASN A 167 3.00 -24.67 -0.83
CA ASN A 167 4.45 -24.86 -0.92
C ASN A 167 5.09 -23.80 -1.84
N TYR A 168 4.44 -23.45 -2.95
CA TYR A 168 4.88 -22.38 -3.83
C TYR A 168 4.94 -21.03 -3.12
N LEU A 169 3.93 -20.70 -2.31
CA LEU A 169 3.92 -19.47 -1.50
C LEU A 169 5.02 -19.49 -0.42
N ILE A 170 5.21 -20.62 0.26
CA ILE A 170 6.23 -20.75 1.31
C ILE A 170 7.63 -20.48 0.73
N VAL A 171 7.94 -21.03 -0.45
CA VAL A 171 9.22 -20.77 -1.12
C VAL A 171 9.40 -19.28 -1.37
N GLN A 172 8.41 -18.61 -1.95
CA GLN A 172 8.49 -17.17 -2.22
C GLN A 172 8.56 -16.31 -0.95
N MET A 173 7.90 -16.74 0.14
CA MET A 173 8.02 -16.05 1.44
C MET A 173 9.44 -16.15 1.99
N ASN A 174 10.10 -17.30 1.85
CA ASN A 174 11.52 -17.46 2.22
C ASN A 174 12.42 -16.60 1.32
N ASP A 175 12.18 -16.57 0.01
CA ASP A 175 12.90 -15.70 -0.93
C ASP A 175 12.74 -14.21 -0.54
N PHE A 176 11.53 -13.81 -0.12
CA PHE A 176 11.29 -12.47 0.40
C PHE A 176 12.12 -12.19 1.66
N ILE A 177 12.17 -13.12 2.61
CA ILE A 177 12.94 -12.97 3.85
C ILE A 177 14.43 -12.77 3.54
N GLU A 178 14.99 -13.57 2.66
CA GLU A 178 16.39 -13.43 2.23
C GLU A 178 16.62 -12.09 1.52
N TRP A 179 15.73 -11.74 0.60
CA TRP A 179 15.80 -10.50 -0.15
C TRP A 179 15.71 -9.27 0.74
N VAL A 180 14.77 -9.26 1.71
CA VAL A 180 14.55 -8.09 2.56
C VAL A 180 15.69 -7.89 3.56
N GLN A 181 16.29 -8.96 4.06
CA GLN A 181 17.52 -8.89 4.88
C GLN A 181 18.67 -8.25 4.09
N LYS A 182 18.88 -8.70 2.84
CA LYS A 182 19.88 -8.16 1.92
C LYS A 182 19.65 -6.68 1.61
N THR A 183 18.38 -6.32 1.35
CA THR A 183 17.97 -4.97 0.95
C THR A 183 18.10 -3.98 2.10
N THR A 184 17.76 -4.41 3.33
CA THR A 184 17.70 -3.52 4.50
C THR A 184 18.91 -3.59 5.39
N GLY A 185 19.73 -4.63 5.25
CA GLY A 185 20.84 -4.92 6.18
C GLY A 185 20.39 -5.34 7.58
N ARG A 186 19.10 -5.67 7.77
CA ARG A 186 18.54 -6.10 9.06
C ARG A 186 18.31 -7.61 9.09
N GLU A 187 18.57 -8.21 10.22
CA GLU A 187 18.21 -9.58 10.51
C GLU A 187 16.69 -9.73 10.65
N TYR A 188 16.13 -10.74 10.02
CA TYR A 188 14.73 -11.10 10.15
C TYR A 188 14.52 -12.04 11.34
N LYS A 189 13.49 -11.80 12.12
CA LYS A 189 13.17 -12.52 13.35
C LYS A 189 11.79 -13.15 13.25
N ASP A 190 11.76 -14.47 13.16
CA ASP A 190 10.52 -15.24 13.00
C ASP A 190 9.54 -15.00 14.14
N GLU A 191 10.04 -14.86 15.36
CA GLU A 191 9.19 -14.59 16.54
C GLU A 191 8.40 -13.28 16.41
N LEU A 192 8.97 -12.26 15.77
CA LEU A 192 8.27 -10.99 15.53
C LEU A 192 7.20 -11.14 14.45
N PHE A 193 7.47 -11.92 13.42
CA PHE A 193 6.48 -12.23 12.39
C PHE A 193 5.31 -13.02 12.99
N VAL A 194 5.58 -14.11 13.72
CA VAL A 194 4.54 -14.91 14.39
C VAL A 194 3.69 -14.04 15.32
N ALA A 195 4.32 -13.21 16.15
CA ALA A 195 3.59 -12.31 17.04
C ALA A 195 2.75 -11.26 16.31
N ALA A 196 3.08 -10.91 15.07
CA ALA A 196 2.28 -10.00 14.25
C ALA A 196 1.09 -10.69 13.57
N VAL A 197 1.21 -11.98 13.27
CA VAL A 197 0.11 -12.79 12.71
C VAL A 197 -0.96 -13.11 13.76
N ASP A 198 -0.55 -13.31 15.01
CA ASP A 198 -1.43 -13.66 16.14
C ASP A 198 -2.28 -12.48 16.68
N ARG A 199 -2.13 -11.26 16.14
CA ARG A 199 -2.86 -10.04 16.55
C ARG A 199 -4.06 -9.75 15.70
#